data_d72ba00b2466cbe393e407b18acf4963
#
_entry.id   d72ba00b2466cbe393e407b18acf4963
#
_cell.length_a   1.000
_cell.length_b   1.000
_cell.length_c   1.000
_cell.angle_alpha   90.00
_cell.angle_beta   90.00
_cell.angle_gamma   90.00
#
_symmetry.space_group_name_H-M   'P 1'
#
loop_
_entity.id
_entity.type
_entity.pdbx_description
1 polymer ?
#
loop_
_entity_poly.entity_id
_entity_poly.type
_entity_poly.pdbx_seq_one_letter_code
_entity_poly.pdbx_strand_id
1 'polypeptide(L)'
;MNIKKTTLAAGIAAALAIGMAGQANASVYASSSLKVQDFVLTVGGPLAANPVTSFEFTATNTATLNGVSSATQSATCSGDLTLNNCGGAPTLDPGAANAPGSTVIRANNDFSFFGPSANTYSNADSVIYTSELGGTGPSSTAQIAESEIQSTGNARANAEITSNTGFLFRFAVAGTADLTLSFEADPSLYAEINQLLFTSGSAQANMNASFSLTHDASGDSVTWSPQGTAANDCFMDAGMVGVTCTESADGADLNRNLAVSSNPQTADYSRAAGWSLFGLKVAGLSDGNWTLAFNAVTSSSVRTVPEPSILALLGLAVAGMGVVGRRRKTA
;
A
#
# COMPACT_ATOMS: atom_id res chain seq x y z
N MET A 1 -22.10 44.77 44.19
CA MET A 1 -20.68 44.49 44.07
C MET A 1 -20.45 43.16 43.37
N ASN A 2 -20.09 43.18 42.05
CA ASN A 2 -20.22 42.02 41.15
C ASN A 2 -18.90 41.61 40.47
N ILE A 3 -17.76 41.90 41.09
CA ILE A 3 -16.44 41.70 40.48
C ILE A 3 -16.06 40.17 40.38
N LYS A 4 -16.55 39.33 41.31
CA LYS A 4 -16.18 37.93 41.36
C LYS A 4 -16.90 37.06 40.28
N LYS A 5 -18.01 37.50 39.70
CA LYS A 5 -18.75 36.77 38.68
C LYS A 5 -18.22 37.06 37.27
N THR A 6 -17.73 38.24 37.03
CA THR A 6 -17.11 38.63 35.74
C THR A 6 -15.75 37.99 35.52
N THR A 7 -14.94 37.81 36.58
CA THR A 7 -13.63 37.15 36.47
C THR A 7 -13.74 35.65 36.16
N LEU A 8 -14.78 34.96 36.67
CA LEU A 8 -14.96 33.54 36.39
C LEU A 8 -15.47 33.33 34.94
N ALA A 9 -16.39 34.15 34.47
CA ALA A 9 -16.88 34.08 33.10
C ALA A 9 -15.81 34.45 32.07
N ALA A 10 -14.96 35.42 32.37
CA ALA A 10 -13.83 35.79 31.53
C ALA A 10 -12.74 34.70 31.48
N GLY A 11 -12.51 34.00 32.60
CA GLY A 11 -11.59 32.85 32.63
C GLY A 11 -12.04 31.66 31.80
N ILE A 12 -13.33 31.35 31.80
CA ILE A 12 -13.90 30.26 30.99
C ILE A 12 -13.92 30.65 29.51
N ALA A 13 -14.25 31.88 29.17
CA ALA A 13 -14.24 32.38 27.79
C ALA A 13 -12.78 32.41 27.23
N ALA A 14 -11.80 32.79 28.04
CA ALA A 14 -10.41 32.78 27.66
C ALA A 14 -9.86 31.35 27.46
N ALA A 15 -10.23 30.38 28.33
CA ALA A 15 -9.85 28.97 28.18
C ALA A 15 -10.48 28.33 26.93
N LEU A 16 -11.71 28.67 26.60
CA LEU A 16 -12.39 28.26 25.37
C LEU A 16 -11.77 28.90 24.12
N ALA A 17 -11.40 30.18 24.19
CA ALA A 17 -10.77 30.89 23.08
C ALA A 17 -9.34 30.42 22.81
N ILE A 18 -8.57 30.04 23.83
CA ILE A 18 -7.23 29.47 23.68
C ILE A 18 -7.32 28.04 23.08
N GLY A 19 -8.35 27.27 23.43
CA GLY A 19 -8.61 25.95 22.86
C GLY A 19 -9.02 25.97 21.38
N MET A 20 -9.49 27.11 20.86
CA MET A 20 -9.93 27.26 19.46
C MET A 20 -8.90 27.94 18.54
N ALA A 21 -7.85 28.54 19.10
CA ALA A 21 -6.89 29.36 18.35
C ALA A 21 -5.74 28.58 17.69
N GLY A 22 -5.81 27.28 17.64
CA GLY A 22 -4.72 26.44 17.08
C GLY A 22 -5.22 25.18 16.40
N GLN A 23 -6.17 25.28 15.48
CA GLN A 23 -6.37 24.21 14.50
C GLN A 23 -5.23 24.28 13.46
N ALA A 24 -3.99 24.08 13.90
CA ALA A 24 -2.92 23.77 13.00
C ALA A 24 -3.22 22.38 12.44
N ASN A 25 -3.61 22.29 11.20
CA ASN A 25 -3.64 21.15 10.26
C ASN A 25 -3.40 19.77 10.90
N ALA A 26 -4.29 19.38 11.81
CA ALA A 26 -4.26 18.08 12.43
C ALA A 26 -4.63 17.03 11.37
N SER A 27 -3.72 16.18 10.98
CA SER A 27 -3.96 15.16 9.96
C SER A 27 -3.44 13.79 10.36
N VAL A 28 -4.08 12.77 9.82
CA VAL A 28 -3.61 11.39 9.81
C VAL A 28 -3.39 11.01 8.36
N TYR A 29 -2.18 10.64 8.02
CA TYR A 29 -1.77 10.37 6.65
C TYR A 29 -1.04 9.04 6.53
N ALA A 30 -1.30 8.31 5.44
CA ALA A 30 -0.56 7.12 5.05
C ALA A 30 -0.43 7.03 3.53
N SER A 31 0.72 6.58 3.07
CA SER A 31 0.96 6.27 1.66
C SER A 31 1.82 5.03 1.50
N SER A 32 1.54 4.26 0.46
CA SER A 32 2.32 3.12 0.02
C SER A 32 2.45 3.16 -1.50
N SER A 33 3.66 3.04 -2.01
CA SER A 33 3.95 3.01 -3.44
C SER A 33 5.01 1.96 -3.75
N LEU A 34 4.80 1.24 -4.83
CA LEU A 34 5.77 0.32 -5.40
C LEU A 34 5.88 0.58 -6.90
N LYS A 35 7.09 0.84 -7.34
CA LYS A 35 7.43 0.86 -8.76
C LYS A 35 8.39 -0.28 -9.04
N VAL A 36 8.19 -0.98 -10.15
CA VAL A 36 9.06 -2.05 -10.62
C VAL A 36 9.45 -1.75 -12.06
N GLN A 37 10.71 -1.91 -12.37
CA GLN A 37 11.24 -1.79 -13.72
C GLN A 37 12.27 -2.87 -14.00
N ASP A 38 12.67 -2.98 -15.26
CA ASP A 38 13.70 -3.91 -15.72
C ASP A 38 13.42 -5.36 -15.33
N PHE A 39 12.13 -5.75 -15.36
CA PHE A 39 11.70 -7.11 -15.04
C PHE A 39 12.12 -8.06 -16.17
N VAL A 40 13.12 -8.90 -15.91
CA VAL A 40 13.67 -9.87 -16.85
C VAL A 40 13.45 -11.27 -16.30
N LEU A 41 12.74 -12.10 -17.07
CA LEU A 41 12.57 -13.52 -16.79
C LEU A 41 13.31 -14.33 -17.85
N THR A 42 14.22 -15.20 -17.43
CA THR A 42 14.92 -16.13 -18.30
C THR A 42 14.69 -17.56 -17.81
N VAL A 43 14.27 -18.43 -18.73
CA VAL A 43 14.20 -19.88 -18.50
C VAL A 43 15.17 -20.52 -19.47
N GLY A 44 16.25 -21.10 -18.94
CA GLY A 44 17.36 -21.63 -19.73
C GLY A 44 17.55 -23.12 -19.52
N GLY A 45 17.79 -23.83 -20.59
CA GLY A 45 18.20 -25.23 -20.65
C GLY A 45 18.65 -25.54 -22.07
N PRO A 46 19.23 -26.73 -22.33
CA PRO A 46 19.86 -27.03 -23.62
C PRO A 46 18.93 -26.97 -24.85
N LEU A 47 17.62 -26.73 -24.67
CA LEU A 47 16.62 -26.80 -25.74
C LEU A 47 15.65 -25.60 -25.80
N ALA A 48 15.80 -24.58 -24.96
CA ALA A 48 14.76 -23.54 -24.83
C ALA A 48 15.12 -22.23 -25.52
N ALA A 49 14.68 -22.06 -26.75
CA ALA A 49 14.47 -20.74 -27.32
C ALA A 49 13.04 -20.28 -26.92
N ASN A 50 12.95 -19.39 -25.92
CA ASN A 50 11.73 -18.71 -25.49
C ASN A 50 10.57 -19.63 -25.00
N PRO A 51 10.68 -20.22 -23.80
CA PRO A 51 9.72 -21.22 -23.33
C PRO A 51 8.40 -20.64 -22.78
N VAL A 52 8.27 -19.33 -22.61
CA VAL A 52 7.03 -18.73 -22.11
C VAL A 52 5.93 -18.84 -23.15
N THR A 53 4.86 -19.57 -22.83
CA THR A 53 3.77 -19.87 -23.74
C THR A 53 2.60 -18.90 -23.63
N SER A 54 2.32 -18.41 -22.43
CA SER A 54 1.24 -17.45 -22.22
C SER A 54 1.49 -16.59 -20.99
N PHE A 55 0.75 -15.48 -20.91
CA PHE A 55 0.75 -14.54 -19.80
C PHE A 55 -0.65 -14.10 -19.42
N GLU A 56 -0.81 -13.65 -18.19
CA GLU A 56 -2.00 -12.97 -17.71
C GLU A 56 -1.59 -11.84 -16.76
N PHE A 57 -2.17 -10.66 -16.93
CA PHE A 57 -2.00 -9.51 -16.07
C PHE A 57 -3.33 -9.03 -15.54
N THR A 58 -3.37 -8.66 -14.29
CA THR A 58 -4.55 -8.09 -13.64
C THR A 58 -4.14 -6.93 -12.75
N ALA A 59 -4.82 -5.81 -12.83
CA ALA A 59 -4.68 -4.69 -11.92
C ALA A 59 -6.05 -4.27 -11.40
N THR A 60 -6.16 -3.99 -10.09
CA THR A 60 -7.41 -3.59 -9.46
C THR A 60 -7.16 -2.51 -8.41
N ASN A 61 -7.83 -1.38 -8.53
CA ASN A 61 -7.75 -0.24 -7.64
C ASN A 61 -9.06 -0.04 -6.89
N THR A 62 -8.98 0.17 -5.58
CA THR A 62 -10.13 0.51 -4.73
C THR A 62 -9.76 1.62 -3.75
N ALA A 63 -10.73 2.46 -3.41
CA ALA A 63 -10.57 3.49 -2.40
C ALA A 63 -11.87 3.67 -1.62
N THR A 64 -11.77 3.87 -0.31
CA THR A 64 -12.93 4.01 0.60
C THR A 64 -12.72 5.18 1.54
N LEU A 65 -13.72 6.04 1.67
CA LEU A 65 -13.75 7.15 2.61
C LEU A 65 -15.04 7.10 3.43
N ASN A 66 -14.91 7.06 4.76
CA ASN A 66 -16.04 6.98 5.70
C ASN A 66 -17.03 5.84 5.41
N GLY A 67 -16.52 4.72 4.88
CA GLY A 67 -17.32 3.55 4.54
C GLY A 67 -18.04 3.63 3.19
N VAL A 68 -17.78 4.67 2.40
CA VAL A 68 -18.25 4.80 1.02
C VAL A 68 -17.10 4.49 0.08
N SER A 69 -17.24 3.44 -0.71
CA SER A 69 -16.21 3.00 -1.66
C SER A 69 -16.37 3.65 -3.02
N SER A 70 -15.26 3.86 -3.72
CA SER A 70 -15.26 4.08 -5.16
C SER A 70 -15.84 2.86 -5.89
N ALA A 71 -16.19 3.02 -7.15
CA ALA A 71 -16.28 1.87 -8.04
C ALA A 71 -14.92 1.17 -8.08
N THR A 72 -14.91 -0.16 -8.07
CA THR A 72 -13.69 -0.92 -8.30
C THR A 72 -13.22 -0.69 -9.73
N GLN A 73 -12.00 -0.19 -9.89
CA GLN A 73 -11.35 -0.06 -11.18
C GLN A 73 -10.53 -1.32 -11.41
N SER A 74 -10.82 -2.07 -12.47
CA SER A 74 -10.12 -3.32 -12.76
C SER A 74 -9.84 -3.46 -14.25
N ALA A 75 -8.65 -3.90 -14.58
CA ALA A 75 -8.25 -4.26 -15.92
C ALA A 75 -7.53 -5.61 -15.91
N THR A 76 -7.80 -6.43 -16.90
CA THR A 76 -7.15 -7.72 -17.12
C THR A 76 -6.72 -7.85 -18.56
N CYS A 77 -5.62 -8.56 -18.76
CA CYS A 77 -5.14 -8.91 -20.09
C CYS A 77 -4.46 -10.26 -20.04
N SER A 78 -4.79 -11.11 -20.97
CA SER A 78 -4.14 -12.40 -21.16
C SER A 78 -3.85 -12.64 -22.62
N GLY A 79 -2.81 -13.39 -22.92
CA GLY A 79 -2.44 -13.69 -24.31
C GLY A 79 -1.30 -14.70 -24.43
N ASP A 80 -0.97 -14.99 -25.66
CA ASP A 80 0.23 -15.70 -26.07
C ASP A 80 1.31 -14.67 -26.38
N LEU A 81 2.54 -14.90 -25.97
CA LEU A 81 3.69 -14.00 -26.22
C LEU A 81 3.97 -13.80 -27.74
N THR A 82 3.48 -14.69 -28.58
CA THR A 82 3.63 -14.54 -30.05
C THR A 82 2.72 -13.47 -30.64
N LEU A 83 1.69 -13.03 -29.91
CA LEU A 83 0.65 -12.12 -30.39
C LEU A 83 0.81 -10.68 -29.91
N ASN A 84 1.97 -10.33 -29.38
CA ASN A 84 2.30 -8.96 -28.94
C ASN A 84 1.16 -8.26 -28.19
N ASN A 85 1.33 -8.18 -26.86
CA ASN A 85 0.61 -7.29 -25.95
C ASN A 85 -0.92 -7.43 -25.86
N CYS A 86 -1.51 -6.89 -24.86
CA CYS A 86 -2.93 -6.80 -24.52
C CYS A 86 -3.81 -6.21 -25.64
N GLY A 87 -3.94 -6.91 -26.77
CA GLY A 87 -4.70 -6.42 -27.92
C GLY A 87 -4.08 -5.20 -28.61
N GLY A 88 -2.77 -4.98 -28.49
CA GLY A 88 -2.07 -3.83 -29.05
C GLY A 88 -2.00 -2.62 -28.10
N ALA A 89 -2.58 -2.70 -26.91
CA ALA A 89 -2.47 -1.62 -25.94
C ALA A 89 -1.07 -1.62 -25.29
N PRO A 90 -0.37 -0.48 -25.22
CA PRO A 90 0.96 -0.38 -24.60
C PRO A 90 0.92 -0.48 -23.06
N THR A 91 -0.26 -0.33 -22.46
CA THR A 91 -0.46 -0.32 -21.00
C THR A 91 -1.73 -1.07 -20.64
N LEU A 92 -1.69 -1.78 -19.50
CA LEU A 92 -2.87 -2.23 -18.79
C LEU A 92 -3.14 -1.24 -17.66
N ASP A 93 -4.22 -0.49 -17.77
CA ASP A 93 -4.56 0.63 -16.94
C ASP A 93 -6.02 0.51 -16.48
N PRO A 94 -6.28 0.16 -15.22
CA PRO A 94 -7.64 0.09 -14.68
C PRO A 94 -8.24 1.48 -14.45
N GLY A 95 -7.42 2.52 -14.34
CA GLY A 95 -7.80 3.86 -13.96
C GLY A 95 -7.70 4.12 -12.46
N ALA A 96 -7.51 5.38 -12.09
CA ALA A 96 -7.43 5.80 -10.70
C ALA A 96 -8.76 5.59 -9.97
N ALA A 97 -8.71 4.96 -8.79
CA ALA A 97 -9.84 4.87 -7.87
C ALA A 97 -9.80 6.03 -6.88
N ASN A 98 -10.84 6.85 -6.87
CA ASN A 98 -10.99 7.97 -5.95
C ASN A 98 -12.25 7.75 -5.11
N ALA A 99 -12.13 7.72 -3.79
CA ALA A 99 -13.29 7.53 -2.91
C ALA A 99 -14.24 8.73 -2.99
N PRO A 100 -15.57 8.52 -3.02
CA PRO A 100 -16.54 9.60 -2.98
C PRO A 100 -16.35 10.48 -1.75
N GLY A 101 -16.38 11.81 -1.93
CA GLY A 101 -16.13 12.78 -0.87
C GLY A 101 -14.66 13.14 -0.67
N SER A 102 -13.74 12.58 -1.45
CA SER A 102 -12.34 13.02 -1.47
C SER A 102 -12.23 14.46 -1.93
N THR A 103 -11.47 15.27 -1.19
CA THR A 103 -11.21 16.69 -1.53
C THR A 103 -10.09 16.85 -2.55
N VAL A 104 -9.27 15.80 -2.71
CA VAL A 104 -8.22 15.72 -3.71
C VAL A 104 -8.48 14.48 -4.57
N ILE A 105 -8.45 14.65 -5.87
CA ILE A 105 -8.71 13.62 -6.87
C ILE A 105 -7.41 13.31 -7.59
N ARG A 106 -7.00 12.05 -7.57
CA ARG A 106 -5.86 11.56 -8.32
C ARG A 106 -6.22 11.46 -9.80
N ALA A 107 -5.43 12.08 -10.65
CA ALA A 107 -5.51 11.87 -12.08
C ALA A 107 -4.99 10.46 -12.43
N ASN A 108 -5.50 9.89 -13.49
CA ASN A 108 -5.05 8.60 -13.97
C ASN A 108 -3.56 8.64 -14.34
N ASN A 109 -2.80 7.63 -13.91
CA ASN A 109 -1.35 7.53 -14.10
C ASN A 109 -0.52 8.64 -13.41
N ASP A 110 -1.08 9.24 -12.36
CA ASP A 110 -0.33 10.16 -11.48
C ASP A 110 0.19 9.40 -10.24
N PHE A 111 1.44 8.97 -10.28
CA PHE A 111 2.13 8.26 -9.21
C PHE A 111 2.94 9.19 -8.30
N SER A 112 2.64 10.49 -8.30
CA SER A 112 3.20 11.44 -7.35
C SER A 112 2.52 11.35 -5.98
N PHE A 113 3.25 11.60 -4.90
CA PHE A 113 2.65 11.74 -3.57
C PHE A 113 2.02 13.12 -3.42
N PHE A 114 0.76 13.16 -2.96
CA PHE A 114 0.13 14.41 -2.52
C PHE A 114 0.70 14.88 -1.18
N GLY A 115 1.09 13.91 -0.34
CA GLY A 115 1.62 14.17 0.98
C GLY A 115 0.57 14.65 1.98
N PRO A 116 0.98 14.89 3.24
CA PRO A 116 0.12 15.47 4.26
C PRO A 116 -0.14 16.95 3.92
N SER A 117 -1.27 17.21 3.30
CA SER A 117 -1.64 18.49 2.68
C SER A 117 -2.84 19.17 3.33
N ALA A 118 -3.26 18.67 4.50
CA ALA A 118 -4.46 19.13 5.22
C ALA A 118 -5.76 18.91 4.44
N ASN A 119 -5.86 17.79 3.75
CA ASN A 119 -7.02 17.36 2.98
C ASN A 119 -7.70 16.13 3.61
N THR A 120 -8.80 15.69 3.00
CA THR A 120 -9.45 14.43 3.35
C THR A 120 -9.71 13.68 2.06
N TYR A 121 -8.99 12.58 1.84
CA TYR A 121 -9.09 11.80 0.63
C TYR A 121 -8.65 10.35 0.83
N SER A 122 -9.02 9.52 -0.13
CA SER A 122 -8.52 8.16 -0.30
C SER A 122 -8.46 7.87 -1.79
N ASN A 123 -7.28 7.55 -2.30
CA ASN A 123 -7.07 7.27 -3.72
C ASN A 123 -6.04 6.15 -3.91
N ALA A 124 -6.26 5.40 -5.00
CA ALA A 124 -5.36 4.35 -5.46
C ALA A 124 -5.21 4.43 -6.97
N ASP A 125 -4.03 4.13 -7.49
CA ASP A 125 -3.78 4.05 -8.92
C ASP A 125 -2.71 3.01 -9.21
N SER A 126 -2.85 2.32 -10.36
CA SER A 126 -1.88 1.33 -10.82
C SER A 126 -1.85 1.24 -12.34
N VAL A 127 -0.69 0.91 -12.88
CA VAL A 127 -0.49 0.65 -14.31
C VAL A 127 0.55 -0.44 -14.51
N ILE A 128 0.35 -1.27 -15.53
CA ILE A 128 1.35 -2.23 -16.03
C ILE A 128 1.68 -1.84 -17.46
N TYR A 129 2.96 -1.62 -17.74
CA TYR A 129 3.44 -1.33 -19.09
C TYR A 129 3.67 -2.63 -19.84
N THR A 130 2.83 -2.87 -20.83
CA THR A 130 2.77 -4.15 -21.59
C THR A 130 3.52 -4.10 -22.89
N SER A 131 3.92 -2.92 -23.36
CA SER A 131 4.65 -2.70 -24.62
C SER A 131 5.98 -3.45 -24.71
N GLU A 132 6.52 -3.86 -23.59
CA GLU A 132 7.83 -4.51 -23.47
C GLU A 132 7.73 -6.04 -23.41
N LEU A 133 6.52 -6.59 -23.29
CA LEU A 133 6.27 -8.01 -23.04
C LEU A 133 6.40 -8.92 -24.25
N GLY A 134 6.24 -8.43 -25.43
CA GLY A 134 6.41 -9.20 -26.68
C GLY A 134 7.76 -9.00 -27.35
N GLY A 135 8.64 -8.22 -26.74
CA GLY A 135 9.97 -7.86 -27.23
C GLY A 135 11.08 -8.31 -26.29
N THR A 136 12.26 -7.83 -26.56
CA THR A 136 13.47 -8.06 -25.75
C THR A 136 13.59 -7.01 -24.62
N GLY A 137 12.58 -6.16 -24.41
CA GLY A 137 12.59 -5.11 -23.41
C GLY A 137 12.02 -5.56 -22.06
N PRO A 138 12.43 -4.94 -20.96
CA PRO A 138 11.98 -5.26 -19.62
C PRO A 138 10.56 -4.72 -19.37
N SER A 139 9.76 -5.46 -18.61
CA SER A 139 8.42 -5.04 -18.19
C SER A 139 8.51 -4.13 -16.96
N SER A 140 7.53 -3.24 -16.81
CA SER A 140 7.45 -2.34 -15.66
C SER A 140 6.02 -2.19 -15.14
N THR A 141 5.91 -1.85 -13.85
CA THR A 141 4.63 -1.52 -13.21
C THR A 141 4.82 -0.40 -12.20
N ALA A 142 3.77 0.39 -12.00
CA ALA A 142 3.71 1.38 -10.94
C ALA A 142 2.38 1.29 -10.21
N GLN A 143 2.41 1.44 -8.89
CA GLN A 143 1.21 1.45 -8.05
C GLN A 143 1.39 2.39 -6.85
N ILE A 144 0.31 3.05 -6.47
CA ILE A 144 0.26 3.95 -5.33
C ILE A 144 -1.09 3.88 -4.62
N ALA A 145 -1.08 3.76 -3.31
CA ALA A 145 -2.25 3.88 -2.44
C ALA A 145 -1.99 4.98 -1.40
N GLU A 146 -2.89 5.95 -1.31
CA GLU A 146 -2.69 7.12 -0.47
C GLU A 146 -3.98 7.55 0.20
N SER A 147 -3.91 7.87 1.49
CA SER A 147 -5.05 8.27 2.30
C SER A 147 -4.68 9.35 3.30
N GLU A 148 -5.53 10.38 3.43
CA GLU A 148 -5.41 11.43 4.45
C GLU A 148 -6.77 11.73 5.05
N ILE A 149 -6.80 11.96 6.34
CA ILE A 149 -7.97 12.49 7.04
C ILE A 149 -7.57 13.71 7.84
N GLN A 150 -8.27 14.81 7.58
CA GLN A 150 -8.28 16.00 8.41
C GLN A 150 -9.64 16.08 9.12
N SER A 151 -9.77 15.52 10.29
CA SER A 151 -11.02 15.49 11.02
C SER A 151 -10.80 15.47 12.53
N THR A 152 -11.61 16.22 13.26
CA THR A 152 -11.72 16.17 14.72
C THR A 152 -12.75 15.13 15.19
N GLY A 153 -13.41 14.45 14.27
CA GLY A 153 -14.44 13.45 14.52
C GLY A 153 -13.99 12.01 14.23
N ASN A 154 -14.96 11.09 14.22
CA ASN A 154 -14.74 9.72 13.81
C ASN A 154 -14.73 9.65 12.28
N ALA A 155 -13.58 9.46 11.68
CA ALA A 155 -13.41 9.34 10.25
C ALA A 155 -12.39 8.24 9.91
N ARG A 156 -12.51 7.66 8.72
CA ARG A 156 -11.59 6.64 8.21
C ARG A 156 -11.47 6.72 6.70
N ALA A 157 -10.28 6.52 6.20
CA ALA A 157 -10.02 6.33 4.78
C ALA A 157 -9.13 5.10 4.58
N ASN A 158 -9.37 4.38 3.51
CA ASN A 158 -8.58 3.23 3.10
C ASN A 158 -8.45 3.25 1.58
N ALA A 159 -7.23 3.21 1.11
CA ALA A 159 -6.91 3.01 -0.30
C ALA A 159 -6.15 1.70 -0.41
N GLU A 160 -6.54 0.87 -1.34
CA GLU A 160 -5.95 -0.43 -1.54
C GLU A 160 -5.82 -0.71 -3.04
N ILE A 161 -4.64 -1.09 -3.43
CA ILE A 161 -4.38 -1.76 -4.67
C ILE A 161 -4.31 -3.24 -4.31
N THR A 162 -5.44 -3.89 -4.37
CA THR A 162 -5.48 -5.34 -4.45
C THR A 162 -5.21 -5.69 -5.89
N SER A 163 -3.98 -5.60 -6.27
CA SER A 163 -3.62 -6.21 -7.50
C SER A 163 -3.10 -7.59 -7.16
N ASN A 164 -3.72 -8.56 -7.72
CA ASN A 164 -2.88 -9.36 -8.58
C ASN A 164 -2.34 -8.45 -9.72
N THR A 165 -1.53 -7.45 -9.43
CA THR A 165 -0.57 -6.90 -10.39
C THR A 165 0.45 -7.99 -10.60
N GLY A 166 -0.10 -9.17 -10.69
CA GLY A 166 0.55 -10.38 -10.91
C GLY A 166 0.85 -10.45 -12.39
N PHE A 167 2.09 -10.46 -12.68
CA PHE A 167 2.51 -11.12 -13.89
C PHE A 167 2.31 -12.61 -13.65
N LEU A 168 1.50 -13.25 -14.44
CA LEU A 168 1.40 -14.70 -14.46
C LEU A 168 1.97 -15.15 -15.80
N PHE A 169 3.05 -15.91 -15.73
CA PHE A 169 3.70 -16.50 -16.90
C PHE A 169 3.60 -17.99 -16.86
N ARG A 170 3.19 -18.60 -17.98
CA ARG A 170 3.21 -20.05 -18.15
C ARG A 170 4.29 -20.42 -19.14
N PHE A 171 5.03 -21.46 -18.85
CA PHE A 171 6.11 -21.98 -19.69
C PHE A 171 6.26 -23.49 -19.55
N ALA A 172 6.88 -24.11 -20.57
CA ALA A 172 7.17 -25.53 -20.55
C ALA A 172 8.68 -25.74 -20.42
N VAL A 173 9.07 -26.70 -19.58
CA VAL A 173 10.43 -27.19 -19.44
C VAL A 173 10.50 -28.57 -20.09
N ALA A 174 11.51 -28.78 -20.95
CA ALA A 174 11.84 -30.07 -21.50
C ALA A 174 13.14 -30.56 -20.88
N GLY A 175 13.08 -31.65 -20.10
CA GLY A 175 14.21 -32.17 -19.34
C GLY A 175 14.43 -31.38 -18.05
N THR A 176 15.56 -30.67 -17.95
CA THR A 176 15.85 -29.81 -16.80
C THR A 176 16.21 -28.39 -17.23
N ALA A 177 15.75 -27.37 -16.49
CA ALA A 177 16.06 -25.99 -16.75
C ALA A 177 16.34 -25.20 -15.47
N ASP A 178 17.06 -24.07 -15.61
CA ASP A 178 17.17 -23.06 -14.59
C ASP A 178 16.29 -21.87 -14.98
N LEU A 179 15.62 -21.28 -13.97
CA LEU A 179 14.92 -20.02 -14.10
C LEU A 179 15.74 -18.94 -13.40
N THR A 180 15.90 -17.79 -14.05
CA THR A 180 16.42 -16.59 -13.41
C THR A 180 15.42 -15.46 -13.57
N LEU A 181 15.25 -14.70 -12.50
CA LEU A 181 14.42 -13.52 -12.43
C LEU A 181 15.28 -12.37 -11.91
N SER A 182 15.20 -11.21 -12.55
CA SER A 182 15.80 -9.98 -12.04
C SER A 182 14.89 -8.80 -12.33
N PHE A 183 14.89 -7.80 -11.45
CA PHE A 183 14.18 -6.55 -11.60
C PHE A 183 14.76 -5.50 -10.66
N GLU A 184 14.40 -4.24 -10.89
CA GLU A 184 14.61 -3.16 -9.93
C GLU A 184 13.27 -2.73 -9.35
N ALA A 185 13.24 -2.38 -8.07
CA ALA A 185 12.05 -1.84 -7.42
C ALA A 185 12.39 -0.61 -6.57
N ASP A 186 11.43 0.32 -6.53
CA ASP A 186 11.44 1.52 -5.69
C ASP A 186 10.23 1.46 -4.72
N PRO A 187 10.42 0.80 -3.55
CA PRO A 187 9.39 0.74 -2.51
C PRO A 187 9.38 2.02 -1.69
N SER A 188 8.18 2.52 -1.35
CA SER A 188 8.04 3.66 -0.47
C SER A 188 6.80 3.52 0.41
N LEU A 189 7.00 3.59 1.73
CA LEU A 189 5.91 3.63 2.70
C LEU A 189 6.09 4.81 3.64
N TYR A 190 4.99 5.46 3.98
CA TYR A 190 4.99 6.57 4.92
C TYR A 190 3.70 6.59 5.73
N ALA A 191 3.82 6.80 7.03
CA ALA A 191 2.68 6.96 7.93
C ALA A 191 2.95 8.09 8.92
N GLU A 192 1.97 8.98 9.12
CA GLU A 192 2.10 10.16 9.97
C GLU A 192 0.81 10.45 10.72
N ILE A 193 0.95 10.80 11.99
CA ILE A 193 -0.08 11.46 12.79
C ILE A 193 0.48 12.79 13.25
N ASN A 194 -0.16 13.89 12.86
CA ASN A 194 0.28 15.23 13.17
C ASN A 194 -0.77 16.02 13.94
N GLN A 195 -0.43 16.40 15.17
CA GLN A 195 -1.16 17.38 16.01
C GLN A 195 -2.67 17.18 16.17
N LEU A 196 -3.15 15.94 16.30
CA LEU A 196 -4.54 15.68 16.63
C LEU A 196 -4.88 16.24 18.02
N LEU A 197 -5.82 17.18 18.09
CA LEU A 197 -6.37 17.70 19.34
C LEU A 197 -7.70 17.01 19.62
N PHE A 198 -7.84 16.44 20.84
CA PHE A 198 -9.05 15.77 21.31
C PHE A 198 -9.49 14.54 20.50
N THR A 199 -8.57 13.95 19.70
CA THR A 199 -8.80 12.72 18.97
C THR A 199 -7.56 11.83 19.05
N SER A 200 -7.77 10.53 19.04
CA SER A 200 -6.72 9.56 18.73
C SER A 200 -6.75 9.22 17.24
N GLY A 201 -5.64 8.77 16.71
CA GLY A 201 -5.52 8.41 15.31
C GLY A 201 -4.70 7.15 15.12
N SER A 202 -4.83 6.55 13.95
CA SER A 202 -3.91 5.54 13.46
C SER A 202 -3.68 5.72 11.96
N ALA A 203 -2.44 5.56 11.55
CA ALA A 203 -2.05 5.51 10.14
C ALA A 203 -1.26 4.24 9.88
N GLN A 204 -1.54 3.58 8.78
CA GLN A 204 -0.88 2.36 8.38
C GLN A 204 -0.62 2.38 6.88
N ALA A 205 0.60 2.02 6.49
CA ALA A 205 1.01 1.81 5.12
C ALA A 205 1.58 0.40 4.99
N ASN A 206 1.13 -0.36 4.00
CA ASN A 206 1.57 -1.74 3.79
C ASN A 206 2.01 -1.95 2.35
N MET A 207 3.00 -2.80 2.22
CA MET A 207 3.44 -3.38 0.97
C MET A 207 3.68 -4.86 1.16
N ASN A 208 3.24 -5.65 0.20
CA ASN A 208 3.52 -7.08 0.14
C ASN A 208 3.77 -7.46 -1.30
N ALA A 209 4.94 -8.05 -1.58
CA ALA A 209 5.28 -8.58 -2.88
C ALA A 209 5.80 -10.01 -2.73
N SER A 210 5.29 -10.92 -3.56
CA SER A 210 5.69 -12.32 -3.54
C SER A 210 5.72 -12.93 -4.93
N PHE A 211 6.63 -13.85 -5.11
CA PHE A 211 6.74 -14.71 -6.28
C PHE A 211 6.40 -16.14 -5.92
N SER A 212 5.65 -16.82 -6.77
CA SER A 212 5.35 -18.23 -6.64
C SER A 212 5.57 -18.92 -7.98
N LEU A 213 6.43 -19.93 -7.99
CA LEU A 213 6.70 -20.76 -9.15
C LEU A 213 6.15 -22.15 -8.85
N THR A 214 5.11 -22.56 -9.58
CA THR A 214 4.37 -23.80 -9.34
C THR A 214 4.54 -24.76 -10.52
N HIS A 215 4.80 -26.03 -10.24
CA HIS A 215 4.75 -27.09 -11.21
C HIS A 215 3.28 -27.54 -11.39
N ASP A 216 2.72 -27.35 -12.59
CA ASP A 216 1.26 -27.47 -12.80
C ASP A 216 0.73 -28.90 -12.54
N ALA A 217 1.52 -29.93 -12.77
CA ALA A 217 1.08 -31.32 -12.62
C ALA A 217 1.10 -31.82 -11.16
N SER A 218 2.09 -31.43 -10.35
CA SER A 218 2.21 -31.85 -8.95
C SER A 218 1.61 -30.86 -7.97
N GLY A 219 1.55 -29.58 -8.33
CA GLY A 219 1.18 -28.48 -7.45
C GLY A 219 2.30 -28.04 -6.49
N ASP A 220 3.48 -28.69 -6.55
CA ASP A 220 4.62 -28.27 -5.75
C ASP A 220 5.12 -26.90 -6.18
N SER A 221 5.58 -26.09 -5.22
CA SER A 221 5.94 -24.70 -5.46
C SER A 221 7.25 -24.26 -4.82
N VAL A 222 7.84 -23.25 -5.44
CA VAL A 222 8.87 -22.38 -4.85
C VAL A 222 8.27 -21.02 -4.64
N THR A 223 8.36 -20.47 -3.43
CA THR A 223 7.92 -19.11 -3.13
C THR A 223 9.10 -18.25 -2.71
N TRP A 224 9.06 -16.97 -3.08
CA TRP A 224 10.05 -15.98 -2.71
C TRP A 224 9.35 -14.67 -2.31
N SER A 225 9.72 -14.16 -1.15
CA SER A 225 9.14 -12.94 -0.57
C SER A 225 10.27 -12.04 -0.08
N PRO A 226 10.82 -11.14 -0.93
CA PRO A 226 11.99 -10.32 -0.61
C PRO A 226 11.80 -9.49 0.66
N GLN A 227 12.70 -9.60 1.63
CA GLN A 227 12.62 -8.91 2.93
C GLN A 227 13.76 -7.92 3.16
N GLY A 228 14.64 -7.70 2.18
CA GLY A 228 15.78 -6.80 2.30
C GLY A 228 16.86 -7.30 3.26
N THR A 229 17.02 -8.60 3.41
CA THR A 229 17.97 -9.21 4.34
C THR A 229 19.00 -10.04 3.58
N ALA A 230 20.11 -10.38 4.26
CA ALA A 230 21.10 -11.29 3.69
C ALA A 230 20.69 -12.78 3.77
N ALA A 231 19.55 -13.09 4.37
CA ALA A 231 19.00 -14.43 4.44
C ALA A 231 18.32 -14.78 3.11
N ASN A 232 18.36 -16.03 2.73
CA ASN A 232 17.63 -16.49 1.55
C ASN A 232 16.14 -16.63 1.88
N ASP A 233 15.31 -15.75 1.33
CA ASP A 233 13.86 -15.69 1.58
C ASP A 233 13.05 -16.62 0.66
N CYS A 234 13.71 -17.63 0.07
CA CYS A 234 13.06 -18.70 -0.68
C CYS A 234 12.50 -19.80 0.25
N PHE A 235 11.28 -20.20 -0.02
CA PHE A 235 10.69 -21.41 0.54
C PHE A 235 10.36 -22.39 -0.59
N MET A 236 10.62 -23.67 -0.39
CA MET A 236 10.35 -24.73 -1.35
C MET A 236 9.54 -25.85 -0.70
N ASP A 237 8.53 -26.35 -1.42
CA ASP A 237 7.78 -27.53 -1.00
C ASP A 237 8.67 -28.79 -0.98
N ALA A 238 8.32 -29.75 -0.13
CA ALA A 238 9.08 -31.00 0.02
C ALA A 238 9.10 -31.86 -1.25
N GLY A 239 8.15 -31.66 -2.16
CA GLY A 239 8.09 -32.32 -3.46
C GLY A 239 9.12 -31.83 -4.49
N MET A 240 9.76 -30.68 -4.23
CA MET A 240 10.77 -30.08 -5.10
C MET A 240 12.15 -30.74 -4.99
N VAL A 241 12.19 -32.05 -5.19
CA VAL A 241 13.44 -32.83 -5.07
C VAL A 241 14.42 -32.47 -6.19
N GLY A 242 15.64 -32.07 -5.81
CA GLY A 242 16.70 -31.69 -6.77
C GLY A 242 16.61 -30.25 -7.27
N VAL A 243 15.57 -29.50 -6.90
CA VAL A 243 15.46 -28.07 -7.16
C VAL A 243 16.20 -27.30 -6.07
N THR A 244 16.82 -26.19 -6.45
CA THR A 244 17.45 -25.25 -5.51
C THR A 244 16.95 -23.85 -5.80
N CYS A 245 16.67 -23.07 -4.77
CA CYS A 245 16.29 -21.67 -4.87
C CYS A 245 17.34 -20.81 -4.17
N THR A 246 17.86 -19.83 -4.88
CA THR A 246 18.90 -18.93 -4.37
C THR A 246 18.53 -17.49 -4.73
N GLU A 247 18.47 -16.67 -3.72
CA GLU A 247 18.37 -15.23 -3.88
C GLU A 247 19.73 -14.66 -4.28
N SER A 248 19.79 -13.92 -5.36
CA SER A 248 21.02 -13.32 -5.89
C SER A 248 21.14 -11.84 -5.56
N ALA A 249 20.02 -11.17 -5.31
CA ALA A 249 19.94 -9.80 -4.84
C ALA A 249 18.62 -9.56 -4.11
N ASP A 250 18.67 -8.83 -3.00
CA ASP A 250 17.50 -8.39 -2.19
C ASP A 250 17.81 -7.02 -1.59
N GLY A 251 17.63 -5.97 -2.39
CA GLY A 251 18.08 -4.61 -2.05
C GLY A 251 17.17 -3.86 -1.08
N ALA A 252 15.93 -4.32 -0.86
CA ALA A 252 14.96 -3.69 0.02
C ALA A 252 13.85 -4.67 0.45
N ASP A 253 13.21 -4.39 1.59
CA ASP A 253 12.05 -5.17 2.07
C ASP A 253 10.79 -4.79 1.29
N LEU A 254 10.29 -5.69 0.46
CA LEU A 254 9.03 -5.54 -0.28
C LEU A 254 7.82 -6.11 0.50
N ASN A 255 8.02 -6.54 1.75
CA ASN A 255 6.99 -7.13 2.62
C ASN A 255 6.85 -6.34 3.93
N ARG A 256 6.80 -5.03 3.80
CA ARG A 256 6.85 -4.08 4.91
C ARG A 256 5.49 -3.56 5.33
N ASN A 257 5.32 -3.43 6.64
CA ASN A 257 4.21 -2.73 7.28
C ASN A 257 4.76 -1.59 8.12
N LEU A 258 4.21 -0.38 7.94
CA LEU A 258 4.42 0.75 8.84
C LEU A 258 3.11 1.11 9.52
N ALA A 259 3.14 1.29 10.85
CA ALA A 259 1.98 1.70 11.61
C ALA A 259 2.38 2.74 12.66
N VAL A 260 1.60 3.79 12.78
CA VAL A 260 1.70 4.81 13.83
C VAL A 260 0.35 4.96 14.52
N SER A 261 0.36 5.12 15.85
CA SER A 261 -0.86 5.22 16.67
C SER A 261 -0.77 6.26 17.79
N SER A 262 0.37 6.91 17.94
CA SER A 262 0.58 8.02 18.89
C SER A 262 0.69 9.36 18.17
N ASN A 263 0.42 10.44 18.86
CA ASN A 263 0.34 11.80 18.34
C ASN A 263 1.33 12.72 19.09
N PRO A 264 2.28 13.39 18.43
CA PRO A 264 2.65 13.21 17.03
C PRO A 264 3.58 11.99 16.82
N GLN A 265 3.49 11.37 15.66
CA GLN A 265 4.38 10.26 15.28
C GLN A 265 4.50 10.15 13.75
N THR A 266 5.68 9.82 13.29
CA THR A 266 5.99 9.56 11.88
C THR A 266 6.77 8.26 11.77
N ALA A 267 6.47 7.47 10.74
CA ALA A 267 7.24 6.32 10.30
C ALA A 267 7.48 6.43 8.79
N ASP A 268 8.69 6.13 8.35
CA ASP A 268 9.12 6.25 6.95
C ASP A 268 9.98 5.04 6.57
N TYR A 269 9.77 4.52 5.38
CA TYR A 269 10.56 3.44 4.80
C TYR A 269 10.83 3.69 3.32
N SER A 270 12.12 3.72 2.96
CA SER A 270 12.64 3.82 1.59
C SER A 270 12.17 5.03 0.75
N ARG A 271 11.41 5.98 1.32
CA ARG A 271 10.90 7.16 0.58
C ARG A 271 11.98 8.00 -0.14
N ALA A 272 13.23 7.85 0.20
CA ALA A 272 14.36 8.54 -0.41
C ALA A 272 15.45 7.59 -0.94
N ALA A 273 15.28 6.29 -0.84
CA ALA A 273 16.34 5.32 -1.18
C ALA A 273 16.48 5.08 -2.69
N GLY A 274 15.38 5.27 -3.47
CA GLY A 274 15.37 5.01 -4.90
C GLY A 274 15.40 3.52 -5.25
N TRP A 275 15.82 3.20 -6.46
CA TRP A 275 15.80 1.86 -7.02
C TRP A 275 16.74 0.89 -6.33
N SER A 276 16.24 -0.31 -6.02
CA SER A 276 16.98 -1.43 -5.46
C SER A 276 16.90 -2.63 -6.39
N LEU A 277 18.00 -3.38 -6.51
CA LEU A 277 18.09 -4.58 -7.35
C LEU A 277 17.57 -5.81 -6.60
N PHE A 278 16.81 -6.64 -7.31
CA PHE A 278 16.29 -7.92 -6.86
C PHE A 278 16.64 -9.01 -7.85
N GLY A 279 16.92 -10.20 -7.35
CA GLY A 279 17.28 -11.32 -8.19
C GLY A 279 17.04 -12.67 -7.53
N LEU A 280 16.49 -13.60 -8.30
CA LEU A 280 16.19 -14.96 -7.90
C LEU A 280 16.72 -15.94 -8.94
N LYS A 281 17.32 -17.03 -8.49
CA LYS A 281 17.65 -18.19 -9.32
C LYS A 281 16.99 -19.44 -8.74
N VAL A 282 16.19 -20.12 -9.56
CA VAL A 282 15.67 -21.45 -9.28
C VAL A 282 16.31 -22.42 -10.27
N ALA A 283 17.14 -23.35 -9.78
CA ALA A 283 17.85 -24.27 -10.61
C ALA A 283 17.30 -25.71 -10.47
N GLY A 284 17.37 -26.47 -11.56
CA GLY A 284 16.97 -27.88 -11.58
C GLY A 284 15.48 -28.10 -11.73
N LEU A 285 14.73 -27.16 -12.36
CA LEU A 285 13.31 -27.35 -12.68
C LEU A 285 13.16 -28.62 -13.54
N SER A 286 12.25 -29.50 -13.16
CA SER A 286 11.95 -30.74 -13.87
C SER A 286 11.15 -30.51 -15.16
N ASP A 287 11.09 -31.51 -16.00
CA ASP A 287 10.22 -31.58 -17.17
C ASP A 287 8.75 -31.31 -16.80
N GLY A 288 8.06 -30.54 -17.60
CA GLY A 288 6.63 -30.23 -17.41
C GLY A 288 6.26 -28.76 -17.62
N ASN A 289 4.99 -28.46 -17.32
CA ASN A 289 4.47 -27.09 -17.36
C ASN A 289 4.60 -26.39 -16.01
N TRP A 290 4.97 -25.14 -16.05
CA TRP A 290 5.22 -24.30 -14.89
C TRP A 290 4.47 -22.98 -15.00
N THR A 291 4.00 -22.51 -13.87
CA THR A 291 3.37 -21.20 -13.73
C THR A 291 4.16 -20.35 -12.75
N LEU A 292 4.69 -19.22 -13.20
CA LEU A 292 5.27 -18.17 -12.36
C LEU A 292 4.23 -17.09 -12.13
N ALA A 293 3.92 -16.79 -10.88
CA ALA A 293 3.07 -15.67 -10.49
C ALA A 293 3.89 -14.67 -9.66
N PHE A 294 3.71 -13.38 -9.96
CA PHE A 294 4.15 -12.27 -9.13
C PHE A 294 2.93 -11.54 -8.61
N ASN A 295 2.80 -11.40 -7.31
CA ASN A 295 1.73 -10.65 -6.65
C ASN A 295 2.34 -9.48 -5.89
N ALA A 296 1.79 -8.29 -6.09
CA ALA A 296 2.16 -7.10 -5.33
C ALA A 296 0.91 -6.36 -4.85
N VAL A 297 0.85 -6.09 -3.57
CA VAL A 297 -0.23 -5.33 -2.92
C VAL A 297 0.38 -4.12 -2.23
N THR A 298 -0.20 -2.96 -2.45
CA THR A 298 0.08 -1.75 -1.68
C THR A 298 -1.20 -1.21 -1.09
N SER A 299 -1.18 -0.82 0.17
CA SER A 299 -2.36 -0.25 0.82
C SER A 299 -2.00 0.83 1.82
N SER A 300 -2.92 1.78 2.00
CA SER A 300 -2.89 2.80 3.04
C SER A 300 -4.20 2.81 3.82
N SER A 301 -4.13 2.98 5.13
CA SER A 301 -5.31 3.07 5.99
C SER A 301 -5.09 4.13 7.06
N VAL A 302 -6.05 5.01 7.23
CA VAL A 302 -6.02 6.07 8.24
C VAL A 302 -7.35 6.16 8.96
N ARG A 303 -7.28 6.48 10.25
CA ARG A 303 -8.46 6.57 11.10
C ARG A 303 -8.27 7.64 12.17
N THR A 304 -9.34 8.37 12.46
CA THR A 304 -9.47 9.24 13.65
C THR A 304 -10.64 8.76 14.51
N VAL A 305 -10.49 8.85 15.84
CA VAL A 305 -11.54 8.52 16.81
C VAL A 305 -11.57 9.62 17.86
N PRO A 306 -12.74 10.24 18.16
CA PRO A 306 -12.84 11.19 19.25
C PRO A 306 -12.46 10.51 20.57
N GLU A 307 -11.70 11.19 21.41
CA GLU A 307 -11.42 10.68 22.76
C GLU A 307 -12.64 10.87 23.66
N PRO A 308 -13.32 9.79 24.06
CA PRO A 308 -14.57 9.91 24.82
C PRO A 308 -14.37 10.52 26.21
N SER A 309 -13.15 10.40 26.77
CA SER A 309 -12.84 10.84 28.12
C SER A 309 -12.82 12.37 28.29
N ILE A 310 -12.38 13.12 27.28
CA ILE A 310 -12.25 14.58 27.39
C ILE A 310 -13.63 15.24 27.34
N LEU A 311 -14.51 14.80 26.48
CA LEU A 311 -15.89 15.32 26.40
C LEU A 311 -16.69 14.94 27.65
N ALA A 312 -16.50 13.72 28.19
CA ALA A 312 -17.11 13.31 29.45
C ALA A 312 -16.57 14.09 30.64
N LEU A 313 -15.26 14.32 30.72
CA LEU A 313 -14.62 15.13 31.77
C LEU A 313 -15.04 16.61 31.68
N LEU A 314 -15.11 17.17 30.48
CA LEU A 314 -15.61 18.54 30.26
C LEU A 314 -17.07 18.63 30.65
N GLY A 315 -17.92 17.69 30.29
CA GLY A 315 -19.32 17.59 30.67
C GLY A 315 -19.50 17.49 32.20
N LEU A 316 -18.71 16.65 32.87
CA LEU A 316 -18.68 16.51 34.30
C LEU A 316 -18.17 17.77 35.02
N ALA A 317 -17.15 18.42 34.49
CA ALA A 317 -16.64 19.68 35.04
C ALA A 317 -17.70 20.81 34.96
N VAL A 318 -18.39 20.93 33.83
CA VAL A 318 -19.48 21.92 33.65
C VAL A 318 -20.67 21.61 34.55
N ALA A 319 -21.05 20.33 34.63
CA ALA A 319 -22.14 19.89 35.56
C ALA A 319 -21.74 20.12 37.02
N GLY A 320 -20.53 19.82 37.41
CA GLY A 320 -19.98 20.08 38.76
C GLY A 320 -19.98 21.54 39.12
N MET A 321 -19.58 22.43 38.22
CA MET A 321 -19.63 23.89 38.42
C MET A 321 -21.08 24.41 38.56
N GLY A 322 -22.01 23.82 37.81
CA GLY A 322 -23.44 24.14 37.88
C GLY A 322 -24.06 23.81 39.26
N VAL A 323 -23.67 22.65 39.83
CA VAL A 323 -24.13 22.20 41.15
C VAL A 323 -23.56 23.06 42.28
N VAL A 324 -22.25 23.38 42.22
CA VAL A 324 -21.61 24.26 43.23
C VAL A 324 -22.15 25.70 43.18
N GLY A 325 -22.47 26.18 41.96
CA GLY A 325 -23.11 27.51 41.80
C GLY A 325 -24.51 27.58 42.36
N ARG A 326 -25.27 26.49 42.37
CA ARG A 326 -26.65 26.43 42.96
C ARG A 326 -26.61 26.43 44.50
N ARG A 327 -25.67 25.67 45.11
CA ARG A 327 -25.55 25.58 46.56
C ARG A 327 -25.17 26.92 47.24
N ARG A 328 -24.51 27.83 46.54
CA ARG A 328 -24.12 29.17 47.05
C ARG A 328 -25.25 30.18 46.99
N LYS A 329 -26.40 29.88 46.40
CA LYS A 329 -27.57 30.77 46.36
C LYS A 329 -28.59 30.49 47.49
N THR A 330 -28.43 29.37 48.21
CA THR A 330 -29.34 28.94 49.29
C THR A 330 -28.73 29.05 50.69
N ALA A 331 -27.56 29.65 50.86
CA ALA A 331 -26.94 30.12 52.07
C ALA A 331 -26.78 31.65 52.00
#